data_56f08785a590b5ce69db616c64e4a4d3
#
_entry.id   56f08785a590b5ce69db616c64e4a4d3
#
_cell.length_a   1.000
_cell.length_b   1.000
_cell.length_c   1.000
_cell.angle_alpha   90.00
_cell.angle_beta   90.00
_cell.angle_gamma   90.00
#
_symmetry.space_group_name_H-M   'P 1'
#
loop_
_entity.id
_entity.type
_entity.pdbx_description
1 polymer ?
#
loop_
_entity_poly.entity_id
_entity_poly.type
_entity_poly.pdbx_seq_one_letter_code
_entity_poly.pdbx_strand_id
1 'polypeptide(L)'
;MAQGASKVYEKQGYIILRVRNGYIVYNTNKVFSEGHTHLKSFAMAKTLINNCIKHKRPKTNNPYVITSHIRVADDDYYIMKLEQLLDIKKASHKDKYVNGSR
;
A
#
# COMPACT_ATOMS: atom_id res chain seq x y z
N MET A 1 -18.69 8.67 12.39
CA MET A 1 -18.14 8.26 11.11
C MET A 1 -17.91 9.49 10.23
N ALA A 2 -16.80 9.56 9.57
CA ALA A 2 -16.51 10.71 8.73
C ALA A 2 -17.49 10.76 7.55
N GLN A 3 -18.05 11.93 7.32
CA GLN A 3 -18.90 12.12 6.18
C GLN A 3 -18.08 12.06 4.91
N GLY A 4 -18.66 11.50 3.87
CA GLY A 4 -18.00 11.36 2.61
C GLY A 4 -17.17 10.11 2.45
N ALA A 5 -17.13 9.24 3.47
CA ALA A 5 -16.46 7.96 3.37
C ALA A 5 -17.49 6.84 3.29
N SER A 6 -17.39 6.00 2.26
CA SER A 6 -18.32 4.89 2.05
C SER A 6 -17.55 3.62 1.80
N LYS A 7 -17.91 2.54 2.48
CA LYS A 7 -17.30 1.24 2.21
C LYS A 7 -17.84 0.74 0.87
N VAL A 8 -16.93 0.51 -0.09
CA VAL A 8 -17.28 0.06 -1.43
C VAL A 8 -16.76 -1.34 -1.74
N TYR A 9 -15.97 -1.93 -0.84
CA TYR A 9 -15.39 -3.26 -1.08
C TYR A 9 -14.88 -3.83 0.24
N GLU A 10 -14.96 -5.15 0.35
CA GLU A 10 -14.44 -5.84 1.52
C GLU A 10 -13.99 -7.25 1.12
N LYS A 11 -12.83 -7.68 1.59
CA LYS A 11 -12.32 -9.02 1.33
C LYS A 11 -11.34 -9.41 2.42
N GLN A 12 -11.64 -10.47 3.15
CA GLN A 12 -10.74 -11.08 4.13
C GLN A 12 -10.16 -10.06 5.12
N GLY A 13 -11.01 -9.19 5.65
CA GLY A 13 -10.59 -8.20 6.64
C GLY A 13 -10.05 -6.92 6.08
N TYR A 14 -9.84 -6.82 4.79
CA TYR A 14 -9.46 -5.57 4.12
C TYR A 14 -10.70 -4.90 3.58
N ILE A 15 -10.79 -3.59 3.76
CA ILE A 15 -11.91 -2.82 3.20
C ILE A 15 -11.37 -1.67 2.35
N ILE A 16 -12.20 -1.23 1.41
CA ILE A 16 -11.93 -0.02 0.63
C ILE A 16 -13.01 0.98 0.95
N LEU A 17 -12.59 2.16 1.35
CA LEU A 17 -13.49 3.29 1.58
C LEU A 17 -13.31 4.28 0.44
N ARG A 18 -14.42 4.67 -0.17
CA ARG A 18 -14.37 5.76 -1.15
C ARG A 18 -14.47 7.07 -0.40
N VAL A 19 -13.56 7.98 -0.68
CA VAL A 19 -13.51 9.29 -0.07
C VAL A 19 -13.47 10.34 -1.17
N ARG A 20 -13.46 11.60 -0.76
CA ARG A 20 -13.61 12.72 -1.68
C ARG A 20 -12.58 12.69 -2.82
N ASN A 21 -11.33 12.40 -2.51
CA ASN A 21 -10.24 12.50 -3.48
C ASN A 21 -9.61 11.16 -3.81
N GLY A 22 -10.33 10.06 -3.60
CA GLY A 22 -9.79 8.75 -3.93
C GLY A 22 -10.32 7.66 -3.05
N TYR A 23 -9.44 6.77 -2.63
CA TYR A 23 -9.82 5.57 -1.89
C TYR A 23 -8.87 5.35 -0.73
N ILE A 24 -9.40 4.80 0.36
CA ILE A 24 -8.59 4.37 1.49
C ILE A 24 -8.70 2.86 1.57
N VAL A 25 -7.56 2.17 1.61
CA VAL A 25 -7.51 0.74 1.92
C VAL A 25 -7.16 0.62 3.38
N TYR A 26 -7.92 -0.18 4.11
CA TYR A 26 -7.73 -0.37 5.53
C TYR A 26 -7.80 -1.84 5.89
N ASN A 27 -6.81 -2.30 6.66
CA ASN A 27 -6.80 -3.65 7.22
C ASN A 27 -7.46 -3.58 8.60
N THR A 28 -8.64 -4.17 8.73
CA THR A 28 -9.43 -4.08 9.97
C THR A 28 -8.79 -4.83 11.14
N ASN A 29 -7.74 -5.62 10.89
CA ASN A 29 -6.98 -6.29 11.95
C ASN A 29 -5.94 -5.36 12.59
N LYS A 30 -5.81 -4.13 12.10
CA LYS A 30 -4.84 -3.17 12.60
C LYS A 30 -5.56 -1.92 13.09
N VAL A 31 -4.87 -1.12 13.88
CA VAL A 31 -5.37 0.21 14.25
C VAL A 31 -5.43 1.05 13.00
N PHE A 32 -6.52 1.79 12.83
CA PHE A 32 -6.73 2.53 11.58
C PHE A 32 -5.56 3.48 11.25
N SER A 33 -5.05 4.18 12.24
CA SER A 33 -3.98 5.15 12.00
C SER A 33 -2.73 4.50 11.42
N GLU A 34 -2.52 3.21 11.69
CA GLU A 34 -1.33 2.50 11.23
C GLU A 34 -1.60 1.58 10.06
N GLY A 35 -2.83 1.11 9.91
CA GLY A 35 -3.17 0.07 8.95
C GLY A 35 -3.97 0.53 7.76
N HIS A 36 -3.82 1.79 7.35
CA HIS A 36 -4.51 2.30 6.18
C HIS A 36 -3.56 3.01 5.23
N THR A 37 -3.99 3.13 3.99
CA THR A 37 -3.24 3.88 2.98
C THR A 37 -4.22 4.51 2.00
N HIS A 38 -3.79 5.61 1.38
CA HIS A 38 -4.60 6.35 0.42
C HIS A 38 -4.15 6.02 -1.00
N LEU A 39 -5.09 5.74 -1.88
CA LEU A 39 -4.82 5.46 -3.27
C LEU A 39 -5.80 6.23 -4.14
N LYS A 40 -5.43 6.47 -5.38
CA LYS A 40 -6.25 7.28 -6.27
C LYS A 40 -7.22 6.47 -7.11
N SER A 41 -7.03 5.17 -7.22
CA SER A 41 -7.89 4.37 -8.09
C SER A 41 -8.40 3.14 -7.35
N PHE A 42 -9.65 2.77 -7.66
CA PHE A 42 -10.27 1.58 -7.10
C PHE A 42 -9.52 0.32 -7.55
N ALA A 43 -9.10 0.30 -8.80
CA ALA A 43 -8.36 -0.86 -9.34
C ALA A 43 -7.06 -1.06 -8.58
N MET A 44 -6.32 0.01 -8.30
CA MET A 44 -5.09 -0.08 -7.50
C MET A 44 -5.37 -0.58 -6.10
N ALA A 45 -6.47 -0.12 -5.50
CA ALA A 45 -6.85 -0.54 -4.16
C ALA A 45 -7.14 -2.04 -4.12
N LYS A 46 -7.86 -2.56 -5.10
CA LYS A 46 -8.15 -3.99 -5.18
C LYS A 46 -6.88 -4.80 -5.42
N THR A 47 -6.01 -4.32 -6.28
CA THR A 47 -4.74 -4.98 -6.54
C THR A 47 -3.91 -5.08 -5.28
N LEU A 48 -3.84 -3.99 -4.51
CA LEU A 48 -3.11 -3.98 -3.25
C LEU A 48 -3.65 -5.02 -2.29
N ILE A 49 -4.97 -5.09 -2.14
CA ILE A 49 -5.59 -6.08 -1.25
C ILE A 49 -5.27 -7.49 -1.70
N ASN A 50 -5.39 -7.78 -3.00
CA ASN A 50 -5.09 -9.11 -3.53
C ASN A 50 -3.63 -9.48 -3.31
N ASN A 51 -2.72 -8.54 -3.49
CA ASN A 51 -1.30 -8.80 -3.25
C ASN A 51 -1.06 -9.12 -1.77
N CYS A 52 -1.68 -8.38 -0.86
CA CYS A 52 -1.51 -8.63 0.57
C CYS A 52 -2.09 -9.98 0.97
N ILE A 53 -3.25 -10.34 0.44
CA ILE A 53 -3.88 -11.62 0.75
C ILE A 53 -3.02 -12.78 0.25
N LYS A 54 -2.49 -12.67 -0.96
CA LYS A 54 -1.72 -13.74 -1.60
C LYS A 54 -0.22 -13.63 -1.34
N HIS A 55 0.20 -12.62 -0.60
CA HIS A 55 1.61 -12.33 -0.32
C HIS A 55 2.41 -12.19 -1.62
N LYS A 56 1.84 -11.51 -2.60
CA LYS A 56 2.48 -11.32 -3.90
C LYS A 56 3.33 -10.08 -3.89
N ARG A 57 4.46 -10.16 -4.58
CA ARG A 57 5.34 -9.02 -4.77
C ARG A 57 4.67 -8.01 -5.71
N PRO A 58 4.56 -6.74 -5.32
CA PRO A 58 3.99 -5.73 -6.22
C PRO A 58 4.89 -5.50 -7.42
N LYS A 59 4.28 -5.35 -8.58
CA LYS A 59 4.99 -5.10 -9.83
C LYS A 59 5.09 -3.60 -10.03
N THR A 60 6.05 -2.98 -9.35
CA THR A 60 6.19 -1.53 -9.42
C THR A 60 7.61 -1.11 -9.08
N ASN A 61 8.03 0.01 -9.64
CA ASN A 61 9.27 0.67 -9.26
C ASN A 61 9.03 1.84 -8.32
N ASN A 62 7.78 2.07 -7.94
CA ASN A 62 7.41 3.22 -7.13
C ASN A 62 7.47 2.87 -5.64
N PRO A 63 8.45 3.44 -4.90
CA PRO A 63 8.56 3.14 -3.45
C PRO A 63 7.31 3.49 -2.67
N TYR A 64 6.56 4.48 -3.13
CA TYR A 64 5.33 4.90 -2.47
C TYR A 64 4.29 3.78 -2.48
N VAL A 65 4.16 3.08 -3.60
CA VAL A 65 3.22 1.97 -3.72
C VAL A 65 3.67 0.80 -2.83
N ILE A 66 4.97 0.54 -2.79
CA ILE A 66 5.50 -0.52 -1.92
C ILE A 66 5.23 -0.19 -0.47
N THR A 67 5.44 1.06 -0.07
CA THR A 67 5.13 1.52 1.29
C THR A 67 3.66 1.33 1.63
N SER A 68 2.77 1.57 0.67
CA SER A 68 1.34 1.35 0.89
C SER A 68 1.03 -0.10 1.23
N HIS A 69 1.70 -1.05 0.57
CA HIS A 69 1.53 -2.47 0.89
C HIS A 69 2.01 -2.76 2.31
N ILE A 70 3.15 -2.19 2.71
CA ILE A 70 3.70 -2.40 4.04
C ILE A 70 2.73 -1.91 5.11
N ARG A 71 2.09 -0.77 4.87
CA ARG A 71 1.19 -0.18 5.86
C ARG A 71 -0.03 -1.07 6.16
N VAL A 72 -0.57 -1.72 5.15
CA VAL A 72 -1.82 -2.48 5.34
C VAL A 72 -1.59 -3.98 5.53
N ALA A 73 -0.42 -4.50 5.17
CA ALA A 73 -0.13 -5.91 5.36
C ALA A 73 0.06 -6.22 6.85
N ASP A 74 -0.24 -7.46 7.25
CA ASP A 74 -0.06 -7.86 8.64
C ASP A 74 0.70 -9.18 8.79
N ASP A 75 1.22 -9.72 7.70
CA ASP A 75 2.08 -10.89 7.76
C ASP A 75 3.52 -10.46 7.87
N ASP A 76 4.20 -10.85 8.95
CA ASP A 76 5.55 -10.37 9.23
C ASP A 76 6.55 -10.74 8.16
N TYR A 77 6.46 -11.96 7.63
CA TYR A 77 7.39 -12.40 6.60
C TYR A 77 7.18 -11.61 5.30
N TYR A 78 5.93 -11.40 4.93
CA TYR A 78 5.59 -10.63 3.74
C TYR A 78 6.08 -9.18 3.90
N ILE A 79 5.84 -8.58 5.06
CA ILE A 79 6.31 -7.22 5.34
C ILE A 79 7.82 -7.13 5.22
N MET A 80 8.54 -8.11 5.77
CA MET A 80 10.00 -8.13 5.67
C MET A 80 10.45 -8.15 4.21
N LYS A 81 9.81 -8.96 3.38
CA LYS A 81 10.16 -9.02 1.96
C LYS A 81 9.85 -7.72 1.26
N LEU A 82 8.75 -7.07 1.63
CA LEU A 82 8.41 -5.76 1.07
C LEU A 82 9.42 -4.71 1.47
N GLU A 83 9.87 -4.75 2.72
CA GLU A 83 10.88 -3.80 3.20
C GLU A 83 12.19 -3.97 2.46
N GLN A 84 12.60 -5.21 2.20
CA GLN A 84 13.79 -5.48 1.42
C GLN A 84 13.65 -4.92 0.00
N LEU A 85 12.49 -5.12 -0.60
CA LEU A 85 12.22 -4.59 -1.93
C LEU A 85 12.23 -3.06 -1.92
N LEU A 86 11.67 -2.46 -0.88
CA LEU A 86 11.63 -1.02 -0.74
C LEU A 86 13.04 -0.44 -0.66
N ASP A 87 13.91 -1.08 0.11
CA ASP A 87 15.30 -0.63 0.24
C ASP A 87 16.02 -0.67 -1.09
N ILE A 88 15.82 -1.73 -1.87
CA ILE A 88 16.43 -1.85 -3.19
C ILE A 88 15.93 -0.73 -4.11
N LYS A 89 14.61 -0.48 -4.12
CA LYS A 89 14.05 0.53 -4.99
C LYS A 89 14.46 1.94 -4.57
N LYS A 90 14.53 2.20 -3.29
CA LYS A 90 14.97 3.50 -2.78
C LYS A 90 16.43 3.76 -3.11
N ALA A 91 17.27 2.76 -2.94
CA ALA A 91 18.71 2.89 -3.25
C ALA A 91 18.90 3.19 -4.72
N SER A 92 18.21 2.45 -5.58
CA SER A 92 18.30 2.66 -7.02
C SER A 92 17.84 4.06 -7.42
N HIS A 93 16.72 4.49 -6.83
CA HIS A 93 16.17 5.82 -7.11
C HIS A 93 17.12 6.91 -6.61
N LYS A 94 17.68 6.73 -5.43
CA LYS A 94 18.60 7.68 -4.83
C LYS A 94 19.88 7.80 -5.64
N ASP A 95 20.43 6.67 -6.10
CA ASP A 95 21.62 6.66 -6.92
C ASP A 95 21.40 7.44 -8.20
N LYS A 96 20.26 7.25 -8.81
CA LYS A 96 19.92 7.95 -10.04
C LYS A 96 19.92 9.46 -9.81
N TYR A 97 19.37 9.92 -8.68
CA TYR A 97 19.34 11.33 -8.33
C TYR A 97 20.73 11.87 -8.08
N VAL A 98 21.50 11.14 -7.28
CA VAL A 98 22.85 11.59 -6.92
C VAL A 98 23.68 11.72 -8.17
N ASN A 99 23.64 10.74 -9.04
CA ASN A 99 24.41 10.80 -10.30
C ASN A 99 23.98 11.96 -11.17
N GLY A 100 22.69 12.23 -11.19
CA GLY A 100 22.18 13.37 -11.94
C GLY A 100 22.58 14.72 -11.37
N SER A 101 22.93 14.76 -10.08
CA SER A 101 23.33 15.97 -9.41
C SER A 101 24.79 16.33 -9.64
N ARG A 102 25.54 15.41 -10.15
CA ARG A 102 26.97 15.63 -10.38
C ARG A 102 27.21 16.02 -11.81
#